data_35cf0df6c4385be45d5db09456c69ebe
#
_entry.id   35cf0df6c4385be45d5db09456c69ebe
#
_cell.length_a   1.000
_cell.length_b   1.000
_cell.length_c   1.000
_cell.angle_alpha   90.00
_cell.angle_beta   90.00
_cell.angle_gamma   90.00
#
_symmetry.space_group_name_H-M   'P 1'
#
loop_
_entity.id
_entity.type
_entity.pdbx_description
1 polymer ?
#
loop_
_entity_poly.entity_id
_entity_poly.type
_entity_poly.pdbx_seq_one_letter_code
_entity_poly.pdbx_strand_id
1 'polypeptide(L)'
;MGLKEKAIEMSEIYRKNPKVEAIILAGSVARKLEDEHSDIELHILWSMPPENEDRKGPINYIGGTILSYHPYEEEEWSETYLTKEGIKLEISNFLTETVEKVISDVVDQYDISYEKQCIVSSVHDGVSLYGEEKVHALKDRVVAYPENLAKRMISENLWLSNRWHNREALLKRKDWLMLYDVICEAQRNIFGVLFGLNKMYVHHPAFKWMPYNVERMIIKPENLYERMANALIGKPEYSVQELEVLIEELLQLAEHHAPELHIAEQRKRIQYAK
;
A
#
# COMPACT_ATOMS: atom_id res chain seq x y z
N MET A 1 12.88 10.14 23.42
CA MET A 1 11.47 10.30 23.00
C MET A 1 11.24 9.34 21.86
N GLY A 2 10.25 8.46 21.96
CA GLY A 2 9.92 7.52 20.89
C GLY A 2 9.24 8.21 19.71
N LEU A 3 9.14 7.52 18.57
CA LEU A 3 8.51 8.09 17.37
C LEU A 3 7.04 8.44 17.61
N LYS A 4 6.32 7.60 18.35
CA LYS A 4 4.91 7.85 18.69
C LYS A 4 4.71 9.08 19.57
N GLU A 5 5.56 9.29 20.59
CA GLU A 5 5.50 10.50 21.43
C GLU A 5 5.77 11.77 20.60
N LYS A 6 6.72 11.69 19.67
CA LYS A 6 6.99 12.82 18.75
C LYS A 6 5.82 13.07 17.79
N ALA A 7 5.17 12.04 17.29
CA ALA A 7 3.96 12.18 16.48
C ALA A 7 2.83 12.91 17.23
N ILE A 8 2.63 12.55 18.52
CA ILE A 8 1.66 13.22 19.40
C ILE A 8 2.04 14.69 19.60
N GLU A 9 3.33 14.99 19.89
CA GLU A 9 3.81 16.37 20.02
C GLU A 9 3.50 17.19 18.76
N MET A 10 3.77 16.63 17.58
CA MET A 10 3.52 17.30 16.32
C MET A 10 2.02 17.52 16.08
N SER A 11 1.18 16.56 16.43
CA SER A 11 -0.27 16.69 16.30
C SER A 11 -0.83 17.85 17.13
N GLU A 12 -0.25 18.09 18.32
CA GLU A 12 -0.60 19.22 19.19
C GLU A 12 -0.27 20.59 18.55
N ILE A 13 0.67 20.63 17.62
CA ILE A 13 1.03 21.85 16.89
C ILE A 13 0.05 22.07 15.72
N TYR A 14 -0.17 21.04 14.89
CA TYR A 14 -1.06 21.10 13.72
C TYR A 14 -2.51 21.40 14.11
N ARG A 15 -3.05 20.77 15.17
CA ARG A 15 -4.44 20.95 15.60
C ARG A 15 -4.81 22.36 16.05
N LYS A 16 -3.83 23.24 16.26
CA LYS A 16 -4.08 24.66 16.57
C LYS A 16 -4.62 25.43 15.36
N ASN A 17 -4.41 24.90 14.16
CA ASN A 17 -4.97 25.51 12.96
C ASN A 17 -6.46 25.13 12.84
N PRO A 18 -7.37 26.10 12.80
CA PRO A 18 -8.81 25.81 12.74
C PRO A 18 -9.27 25.15 11.44
N LYS A 19 -8.45 25.14 10.40
CA LYS A 19 -8.71 24.42 9.15
C LYS A 19 -8.47 22.92 9.26
N VAL A 20 -7.74 22.44 10.31
CA VAL A 20 -7.45 21.01 10.51
C VAL A 20 -8.65 20.32 11.17
N GLU A 21 -9.21 19.33 10.51
CA GLU A 21 -10.35 18.54 11.00
C GLU A 21 -9.94 17.26 11.70
N ALA A 22 -8.86 16.61 11.22
CA ALA A 22 -8.36 15.39 11.84
C ALA A 22 -6.87 15.20 11.56
N ILE A 23 -6.21 14.39 12.40
CA ILE A 23 -4.82 13.96 12.23
C ILE A 23 -4.74 12.46 12.50
N ILE A 24 -4.19 11.73 11.55
CA ILE A 24 -4.01 10.28 11.62
C ILE A 24 -2.51 9.97 11.59
N LEU A 25 -2.03 9.26 12.60
CA LEU A 25 -0.73 8.61 12.54
C LEU A 25 -0.84 7.36 11.68
N ALA A 26 -0.02 7.26 10.66
CA ALA A 26 0.00 6.17 9.70
C ALA A 26 1.32 5.37 9.75
N GLY A 27 1.57 4.57 8.75
CA GLY A 27 2.83 3.88 8.52
C GLY A 27 3.22 2.84 9.57
N SER A 28 4.53 2.65 9.69
CA SER A 28 5.12 1.64 10.57
C SER A 28 4.84 1.92 12.05
N VAL A 29 4.88 3.18 12.46
CA VAL A 29 4.64 3.58 13.86
C VAL A 29 3.21 3.26 14.30
N ALA A 30 2.21 3.50 13.43
CA ALA A 30 0.82 3.15 13.73
C ALA A 30 0.62 1.64 13.87
N ARG A 31 1.33 0.86 13.05
CA ARG A 31 1.26 -0.62 13.02
C ARG A 31 2.17 -1.30 14.05
N LYS A 32 2.96 -0.55 14.82
CA LYS A 32 3.96 -1.06 15.78
C LYS A 32 5.03 -1.93 15.11
N LEU A 33 5.46 -1.51 13.94
CA LEU A 33 6.50 -2.14 13.12
C LEU A 33 7.73 -1.24 12.99
N GLU A 34 7.77 -0.16 13.75
CA GLU A 34 8.86 0.79 13.71
C GLU A 34 10.19 0.17 14.14
N ASP A 35 11.24 0.53 13.41
CA ASP A 35 12.63 0.18 13.65
C ASP A 35 13.52 1.44 13.61
N GLU A 36 14.84 1.26 13.64
CA GLU A 36 15.83 2.35 13.60
C GLU A 36 15.84 3.16 12.28
N HIS A 37 15.21 2.63 11.24
CA HIS A 37 15.09 3.26 9.91
C HIS A 37 13.70 3.87 9.67
N SER A 38 12.82 3.78 10.66
CA SER A 38 11.45 4.24 10.53
C SER A 38 11.35 5.76 10.69
N ASP A 39 10.45 6.34 9.95
CA ASP A 39 10.00 7.73 10.04
C ASP A 39 8.60 7.83 10.65
N ILE A 40 8.12 9.05 10.84
CA ILE A 40 6.76 9.33 11.30
C ILE A 40 5.95 9.76 10.10
N GLU A 41 4.88 9.03 9.79
CA GLU A 41 3.92 9.38 8.76
C GLU A 41 2.66 9.98 9.38
N LEU A 42 2.33 11.24 9.03
CA LEU A 42 1.11 11.91 9.48
C LEU A 42 0.24 12.30 8.30
N HIS A 43 -1.03 11.92 8.37
CA HIS A 43 -2.05 12.41 7.45
C HIS A 43 -2.83 13.52 8.15
N ILE A 44 -2.73 14.75 7.61
CA ILE A 44 -3.46 15.92 8.10
C ILE A 44 -4.67 16.14 7.20
N LEU A 45 -5.86 16.07 7.76
CA LEU A 45 -7.11 16.26 7.04
C LEU A 45 -7.60 17.70 7.24
N TRP A 46 -7.80 18.39 6.13
CA TRP A 46 -8.15 19.81 6.08
C TRP A 46 -9.57 20.02 5.59
N SER A 47 -10.28 20.99 6.19
CA SER A 47 -11.62 21.43 5.73
C SER A 47 -11.56 22.28 4.45
N MET A 48 -10.41 22.89 4.18
CA MET A 48 -10.13 23.70 2.98
C MET A 48 -8.63 23.64 2.66
N PRO A 49 -8.22 23.99 1.43
CA PRO A 49 -6.83 23.93 1.01
C PRO A 49 -5.90 24.67 1.98
N PRO A 50 -4.82 23.99 2.46
CA PRO A 50 -3.82 24.64 3.30
C PRO A 50 -2.97 25.62 2.49
N GLU A 51 -2.66 26.75 3.09
CA GLU A 51 -1.67 27.69 2.56
C GLU A 51 -0.25 27.26 2.92
N ASN A 52 0.74 27.88 2.27
CA ASN A 52 2.15 27.58 2.58
C ASN A 52 2.50 27.80 4.05
N GLU A 53 1.92 28.83 4.68
CA GLU A 53 2.18 29.12 6.09
C GLU A 53 1.51 28.08 7.02
N ASP A 54 0.35 27.56 6.65
CA ASP A 54 -0.32 26.47 7.39
C ASP A 54 0.56 25.21 7.46
N ARG A 55 1.27 24.91 6.38
CA ARG A 55 2.15 23.73 6.27
C ARG A 55 3.55 23.98 6.83
N LYS A 56 4.16 25.16 6.59
CA LYS A 56 5.51 25.50 7.05
C LYS A 56 5.54 25.96 8.50
N GLY A 57 4.46 26.57 8.99
CA GLY A 57 4.38 27.07 10.37
C GLY A 57 4.76 26.05 11.43
N PRO A 58 4.16 24.84 11.44
CA PRO A 58 4.53 23.76 12.35
C PRO A 58 6.01 23.35 12.28
N ILE A 59 6.57 23.28 11.06
CA ILE A 59 7.97 22.92 10.84
C ILE A 59 8.90 24.01 11.40
N ASN A 60 8.60 25.27 11.08
CA ASN A 60 9.38 26.42 11.58
C ASN A 60 9.30 26.52 13.11
N TYR A 61 8.15 26.23 13.72
CA TYR A 61 7.93 26.27 15.16
C TYR A 61 8.89 25.34 15.91
N ILE A 62 9.15 24.13 15.39
CA ILE A 62 10.09 23.18 15.99
C ILE A 62 11.55 23.41 15.52
N GLY A 63 11.77 24.37 14.62
CA GLY A 63 13.06 24.60 13.97
C GLY A 63 13.51 23.42 13.10
N GLY A 64 12.55 22.78 12.43
CA GLY A 64 12.81 21.66 11.52
C GLY A 64 13.46 22.10 10.22
N THR A 65 14.10 21.13 9.55
CA THR A 65 14.76 21.33 8.25
C THR A 65 13.95 20.61 7.17
N ILE A 66 13.39 21.37 6.22
CA ILE A 66 12.62 20.82 5.10
C ILE A 66 13.56 20.06 4.15
N LEU A 67 13.24 18.81 3.85
CA LEU A 67 13.94 17.96 2.87
C LEU A 67 13.26 17.99 1.50
N SER A 68 11.90 17.91 1.50
CA SER A 68 11.08 18.05 0.31
C SER A 68 9.81 18.83 0.63
N TYR A 69 9.25 19.50 -0.36
CA TYR A 69 8.05 20.30 -0.22
C TYR A 69 7.34 20.35 -1.57
N HIS A 70 6.24 19.60 -1.69
CA HIS A 70 5.51 19.46 -2.93
C HIS A 70 4.25 20.33 -2.95
N PRO A 71 3.91 20.91 -4.10
CA PRO A 71 2.62 21.57 -4.31
C PRO A 71 1.49 20.53 -4.35
N TYR A 72 0.27 20.98 -4.66
CA TYR A 72 -0.85 20.06 -4.87
C TYR A 72 -0.63 19.23 -6.13
N GLU A 73 -0.42 17.94 -5.95
CA GLU A 73 -0.24 16.93 -6.99
C GLU A 73 -0.93 15.63 -6.53
N GLU A 74 -1.55 14.90 -7.43
CA GLU A 74 -2.20 13.61 -7.13
C GLU A 74 -3.17 13.65 -5.94
N GLU A 75 -3.94 14.73 -5.82
CA GLU A 75 -4.95 14.98 -4.78
C GLU A 75 -4.38 15.20 -3.36
N GLU A 76 -3.07 15.46 -3.21
CA GLU A 76 -2.43 15.80 -1.93
C GLU A 76 -1.41 16.92 -2.01
N TRP A 77 -1.06 17.51 -0.88
CA TRP A 77 0.18 18.27 -0.66
C TRP A 77 1.07 17.44 0.25
N SER A 78 2.37 17.38 -0.01
CA SER A 78 3.27 16.64 0.84
C SER A 78 4.52 17.41 1.21
N GLU A 79 5.04 17.16 2.39
CA GLU A 79 6.33 17.62 2.85
C GLU A 79 7.05 16.57 3.67
N THR A 80 8.36 16.57 3.53
CA THR A 80 9.26 15.77 4.37
C THR A 80 10.24 16.70 5.06
N TYR A 81 10.45 16.51 6.37
CA TYR A 81 11.38 17.31 7.14
C TYR A 81 12.04 16.53 8.28
N LEU A 82 13.17 17.05 8.76
CA LEU A 82 13.85 16.56 9.94
C LEU A 82 13.58 17.49 11.13
N THR A 83 13.35 16.93 12.29
CA THR A 83 13.40 17.69 13.55
C THR A 83 14.85 18.01 13.91
N LYS A 84 15.07 18.85 14.93
CA LYS A 84 16.40 19.12 15.46
C LYS A 84 17.11 17.89 16.03
N GLU A 85 16.31 16.91 16.47
CA GLU A 85 16.78 15.62 16.99
C GLU A 85 17.11 14.62 15.89
N GLY A 86 16.89 14.98 14.61
CA GLY A 86 17.14 14.12 13.46
C GLY A 86 16.01 13.13 13.14
N ILE A 87 14.84 13.28 13.76
CA ILE A 87 13.66 12.45 13.45
C ILE A 87 13.04 12.95 12.15
N LYS A 88 12.86 12.06 11.18
CA LYS A 88 12.20 12.35 9.91
C LYS A 88 10.69 12.26 10.07
N LEU A 89 9.99 13.25 9.50
CA LEU A 89 8.54 13.22 9.35
C LEU A 89 8.16 13.33 7.87
N GLU A 90 7.19 12.54 7.48
CA GLU A 90 6.50 12.61 6.19
C GLU A 90 5.05 13.02 6.45
N ILE A 91 4.66 14.14 5.87
CA ILE A 91 3.32 14.70 6.06
C ILE A 91 2.59 14.64 4.73
N SER A 92 1.46 13.95 4.71
CA SER A 92 0.49 13.99 3.63
C SER A 92 -0.69 14.85 4.06
N ASN A 93 -0.95 15.90 3.30
CA ASN A 93 -2.06 16.82 3.57
C ASN A 93 -3.17 16.58 2.55
N PHE A 94 -4.32 16.19 3.03
CA PHE A 94 -5.51 15.92 2.21
C PHE A 94 -6.65 16.85 2.59
N LEU A 95 -7.49 17.21 1.63
CA LEU A 95 -8.83 17.64 1.99
C LEU A 95 -9.60 16.44 2.56
N THR A 96 -10.41 16.66 3.59
CA THR A 96 -11.24 15.60 4.15
C THR A 96 -12.13 14.95 3.09
N GLU A 97 -12.72 15.76 2.20
CA GLU A 97 -13.54 15.30 1.07
C GLU A 97 -12.76 14.40 0.08
N THR A 98 -11.46 14.65 -0.10
CA THR A 98 -10.59 13.79 -0.93
C THR A 98 -10.48 12.40 -0.32
N VAL A 99 -10.22 12.30 0.99
CA VAL A 99 -10.15 11.01 1.68
C VAL A 99 -11.50 10.30 1.65
N GLU A 100 -12.60 11.00 1.86
CA GLU A 100 -13.97 10.46 1.77
C GLU A 100 -14.27 9.91 0.37
N LYS A 101 -13.84 10.62 -0.69
CA LYS A 101 -13.96 10.18 -2.09
C LYS A 101 -13.12 8.94 -2.36
N VAL A 102 -11.85 8.93 -1.93
CA VAL A 102 -10.97 7.76 -2.10
C VAL A 102 -11.55 6.52 -1.41
N ILE A 103 -12.10 6.69 -0.20
CA ILE A 103 -12.81 5.60 0.49
C ILE A 103 -14.00 5.13 -0.35
N SER A 104 -14.81 6.05 -0.90
CA SER A 104 -15.93 5.66 -1.77
C SER A 104 -15.47 4.95 -3.04
N ASP A 105 -14.41 5.43 -3.68
CA ASP A 105 -13.84 4.77 -4.87
C ASP A 105 -13.45 3.31 -4.57
N VAL A 106 -12.77 3.06 -3.44
CA VAL A 106 -12.29 1.72 -3.08
C VAL A 106 -13.41 0.84 -2.51
N VAL A 107 -14.22 1.38 -1.57
CA VAL A 107 -15.20 0.59 -0.82
C VAL A 107 -16.51 0.42 -1.57
N ASP A 108 -17.00 1.48 -2.24
CA ASP A 108 -18.31 1.48 -2.89
C ASP A 108 -18.20 1.18 -4.40
N GLN A 109 -17.11 1.63 -5.06
CA GLN A 109 -16.86 1.40 -6.49
C GLN A 109 -15.88 0.26 -6.78
N TYR A 110 -15.28 -0.30 -5.74
CA TYR A 110 -14.35 -1.43 -5.80
C TYR A 110 -13.11 -1.14 -6.67
N ASP A 111 -12.58 0.09 -6.59
CA ASP A 111 -11.36 0.48 -7.29
C ASP A 111 -10.16 -0.27 -6.70
N ILE A 112 -9.41 -0.94 -7.57
CA ILE A 112 -8.27 -1.79 -7.18
C ILE A 112 -6.93 -1.04 -7.14
N SER A 113 -6.91 0.28 -7.39
CA SER A 113 -5.68 1.08 -7.32
C SER A 113 -4.98 0.88 -5.99
N TYR A 114 -3.71 0.48 -6.04
CA TYR A 114 -2.92 0.25 -4.84
C TYR A 114 -2.66 1.57 -4.09
N GLU A 115 -2.49 2.68 -4.81
CA GLU A 115 -2.31 4.02 -4.25
C GLU A 115 -3.54 4.42 -3.41
N LYS A 116 -4.74 4.27 -3.97
CA LYS A 116 -5.98 4.55 -3.23
C LYS A 116 -6.16 3.60 -2.04
N GLN A 117 -5.84 2.32 -2.20
CA GLN A 117 -5.89 1.37 -1.09
C GLN A 117 -4.91 1.71 0.02
N CYS A 118 -3.75 2.31 -0.28
CA CYS A 118 -2.82 2.79 0.75
C CYS A 118 -3.44 3.88 1.63
N ILE A 119 -4.18 4.82 1.05
CA ILE A 119 -4.91 5.84 1.81
C ILE A 119 -5.99 5.17 2.67
N VAL A 120 -6.78 4.25 2.10
CA VAL A 120 -7.79 3.49 2.84
C VAL A 120 -7.17 2.68 3.98
N SER A 121 -6.04 2.01 3.72
CA SER A 121 -5.31 1.25 4.73
C SER A 121 -4.76 2.15 5.84
N SER A 122 -4.32 3.36 5.52
CA SER A 122 -3.87 4.34 6.51
C SER A 122 -5.00 4.81 7.42
N VAL A 123 -6.23 4.92 6.90
CA VAL A 123 -7.42 5.16 7.73
C VAL A 123 -7.75 3.93 8.57
N HIS A 124 -7.74 2.74 7.97
CA HIS A 124 -8.10 1.47 8.63
C HIS A 124 -7.16 1.16 9.82
N ASP A 125 -5.84 1.14 9.57
CA ASP A 125 -4.83 0.76 10.55
C ASP A 125 -4.33 1.94 11.40
N GLY A 126 -4.54 3.18 10.94
CA GLY A 126 -3.99 4.38 11.55
C GLY A 126 -4.51 4.66 12.96
N VAL A 127 -3.78 5.49 13.68
CA VAL A 127 -4.14 5.92 15.03
C VAL A 127 -4.62 7.36 14.98
N SER A 128 -5.83 7.63 15.50
CA SER A 128 -6.34 8.99 15.64
C SER A 128 -5.48 9.75 16.66
N LEU A 129 -4.94 10.90 16.24
CA LEU A 129 -4.24 11.83 17.12
C LEU A 129 -5.07 13.10 17.39
N TYR A 130 -5.98 13.43 16.48
CA TYR A 130 -6.91 14.56 16.62
C TYR A 130 -8.14 14.32 15.74
N GLY A 131 -9.30 14.89 16.13
CA GLY A 131 -10.54 14.77 15.40
C GLY A 131 -11.13 13.35 15.46
N GLU A 132 -11.18 12.77 16.66
CA GLU A 132 -11.54 11.37 16.89
C GLU A 132 -12.88 10.97 16.27
N GLU A 133 -13.92 11.82 16.38
CA GLU A 133 -15.23 11.56 15.77
C GLU A 133 -15.16 11.43 14.25
N LYS A 134 -14.40 12.33 13.59
CA LYS A 134 -14.18 12.30 12.14
C LYS A 134 -13.41 11.04 11.75
N VAL A 135 -12.32 10.72 12.45
CA VAL A 135 -11.52 9.52 12.17
C VAL A 135 -12.35 8.26 12.38
N HIS A 136 -13.17 8.17 13.43
CA HIS A 136 -14.06 7.04 13.64
C HIS A 136 -15.07 6.88 12.51
N ALA A 137 -15.71 7.97 12.06
CA ALA A 137 -16.65 7.93 10.95
C ALA A 137 -16.00 7.41 9.65
N LEU A 138 -14.74 7.80 9.38
CA LEU A 138 -13.97 7.26 8.24
C LEU A 138 -13.64 5.78 8.45
N LYS A 139 -13.22 5.39 9.66
CA LYS A 139 -12.90 3.99 10.00
C LYS A 139 -14.10 3.06 9.87
N ASP A 140 -15.27 3.48 10.29
CA ASP A 140 -16.49 2.69 10.20
C ASP A 140 -16.84 2.32 8.75
N ARG A 141 -16.46 3.17 7.78
CA ARG A 141 -16.63 2.89 6.36
C ARG A 141 -15.67 1.83 5.81
N VAL A 142 -14.48 1.71 6.40
CA VAL A 142 -13.42 0.85 5.89
C VAL A 142 -13.19 -0.42 6.72
N VAL A 143 -13.84 -0.56 7.87
CA VAL A 143 -13.66 -1.71 8.78
C VAL A 143 -14.01 -3.04 8.14
N ALA A 144 -15.04 -3.06 7.28
CA ALA A 144 -15.44 -4.23 6.54
C ALA A 144 -14.87 -4.19 5.11
N TYR A 145 -13.95 -5.09 4.80
CA TYR A 145 -13.40 -5.20 3.44
C TYR A 145 -14.49 -5.69 2.48
N PRO A 146 -14.79 -4.97 1.38
CA PRO A 146 -15.89 -5.32 0.49
C PRO A 146 -15.64 -6.61 -0.30
N GLU A 147 -16.64 -7.49 -0.37
CA GLU A 147 -16.57 -8.75 -1.10
C GLU A 147 -16.30 -8.53 -2.61
N ASN A 148 -16.94 -7.52 -3.20
CA ASN A 148 -16.73 -7.21 -4.60
C ASN A 148 -15.34 -6.62 -4.89
N LEU A 149 -14.74 -5.91 -3.94
CA LEU A 149 -13.34 -5.50 -4.06
C LEU A 149 -12.42 -6.73 -4.05
N ALA A 150 -12.66 -7.70 -3.16
CA ALA A 150 -11.92 -8.96 -3.14
C ALA A 150 -11.97 -9.66 -4.49
N LYS A 151 -13.18 -9.80 -5.06
CA LYS A 151 -13.40 -10.44 -6.37
C LYS A 151 -12.65 -9.71 -7.48
N ARG A 152 -12.71 -8.39 -7.52
CA ARG A 152 -11.98 -7.60 -8.51
C ARG A 152 -10.48 -7.70 -8.33
N MET A 153 -9.98 -7.62 -7.10
CA MET A 153 -8.55 -7.81 -6.80
C MET A 153 -8.05 -9.16 -7.32
N ILE A 154 -8.79 -10.23 -7.09
CA ILE A 154 -8.43 -11.57 -7.58
C ILE A 154 -8.47 -11.61 -9.11
N SER A 155 -9.59 -11.26 -9.72
CA SER A 155 -9.79 -11.42 -11.16
C SER A 155 -8.83 -10.58 -11.99
N GLU A 156 -8.64 -9.30 -11.64
CA GLU A 156 -7.76 -8.38 -12.39
C GLU A 156 -6.28 -8.74 -12.24
N ASN A 157 -5.84 -9.16 -11.05
CA ASN A 157 -4.45 -9.54 -10.82
C ASN A 157 -4.10 -10.94 -11.37
N LEU A 158 -5.08 -11.79 -11.66
CA LEU A 158 -4.85 -13.04 -12.41
C LEU A 158 -4.59 -12.80 -13.90
N TRP A 159 -4.85 -11.60 -14.40
CA TRP A 159 -4.48 -11.20 -15.77
C TRP A 159 -3.01 -10.81 -15.82
N LEU A 160 -2.12 -11.82 -15.88
CA LEU A 160 -0.70 -11.57 -16.10
C LEU A 160 -0.48 -10.87 -17.44
N SER A 161 0.48 -9.94 -17.48
CA SER A 161 0.73 -9.15 -18.69
C SER A 161 1.25 -10.01 -19.86
N ASN A 162 1.11 -9.49 -21.08
CA ASN A 162 1.69 -10.14 -22.25
C ASN A 162 3.23 -10.29 -22.15
N ARG A 163 3.88 -9.49 -21.30
CA ARG A 163 5.33 -9.59 -21.05
C ARG A 163 5.69 -10.88 -20.34
N TRP A 164 4.83 -11.37 -19.42
CA TRP A 164 5.01 -12.66 -18.76
C TRP A 164 5.12 -13.80 -19.79
N HIS A 165 4.37 -13.73 -20.86
CA HIS A 165 4.40 -14.74 -21.93
C HIS A 165 5.74 -14.77 -22.68
N ASN A 166 6.50 -13.68 -22.65
CA ASN A 166 7.83 -13.60 -23.28
C ASN A 166 8.98 -14.01 -22.36
N ARG A 167 8.73 -14.42 -21.10
CA ARG A 167 9.75 -14.71 -20.07
C ARG A 167 10.85 -15.67 -20.55
N GLU A 168 10.50 -16.74 -21.27
CA GLU A 168 11.49 -17.69 -21.80
C GLU A 168 12.39 -17.06 -22.86
N ALA A 169 11.85 -16.23 -23.72
CA ALA A 169 12.63 -15.53 -24.75
C ALA A 169 13.58 -14.52 -24.10
N LEU A 170 13.11 -13.79 -23.10
CA LEU A 170 13.94 -12.85 -22.32
C LEU A 170 15.08 -13.60 -21.61
N LEU A 171 14.79 -14.73 -21.01
CA LEU A 171 15.77 -15.58 -20.36
C LEU A 171 16.84 -16.08 -21.34
N LYS A 172 16.44 -16.63 -22.49
CA LYS A 172 17.35 -17.14 -23.52
C LYS A 172 18.22 -16.04 -24.14
N ARG A 173 17.66 -14.83 -24.31
CA ARG A 173 18.39 -13.67 -24.86
C ARG A 173 19.25 -12.95 -23.83
N LYS A 174 19.07 -13.26 -22.55
CA LYS A 174 19.72 -12.60 -21.41
C LYS A 174 19.32 -11.11 -21.31
N ASP A 175 18.07 -10.80 -21.64
CA ASP A 175 17.50 -9.45 -21.54
C ASP A 175 17.11 -9.18 -20.06
N TRP A 176 18.11 -9.11 -19.21
CA TRP A 176 17.97 -9.16 -17.74
C TRP A 176 17.09 -8.04 -17.17
N LEU A 177 17.28 -6.81 -17.62
CA LEU A 177 16.51 -5.68 -17.09
C LEU A 177 15.00 -5.88 -17.34
N MET A 178 14.62 -6.26 -18.55
CA MET A 178 13.23 -6.53 -18.89
C MET A 178 12.71 -7.80 -18.18
N LEU A 179 13.54 -8.83 -18.04
CA LEU A 179 13.15 -10.05 -17.32
C LEU A 179 12.83 -9.76 -15.84
N TYR A 180 13.67 -8.98 -15.15
CA TYR A 180 13.42 -8.64 -13.75
C TYR A 180 12.23 -7.69 -13.59
N ASP A 181 11.97 -6.79 -14.54
CA ASP A 181 10.72 -6.00 -14.56
C ASP A 181 9.49 -6.92 -14.63
N VAL A 182 9.52 -7.93 -15.51
CA VAL A 182 8.46 -8.95 -15.64
C VAL A 182 8.32 -9.80 -14.37
N ILE A 183 9.43 -10.21 -13.75
CA ILE A 183 9.44 -10.93 -12.46
C ILE A 183 8.79 -10.08 -11.36
N CYS A 184 9.16 -8.82 -11.23
CA CYS A 184 8.58 -7.91 -10.26
C CYS A 184 7.08 -7.67 -10.51
N GLU A 185 6.68 -7.52 -11.78
CA GLU A 185 5.27 -7.38 -12.16
C GLU A 185 4.46 -8.64 -11.79
N ALA A 186 4.97 -9.84 -12.10
CA ALA A 186 4.33 -11.10 -11.72
C ALA A 186 4.20 -11.23 -10.20
N GLN A 187 5.20 -10.84 -9.43
CA GLN A 187 5.12 -10.84 -7.97
C GLN A 187 4.07 -9.86 -7.45
N ARG A 188 3.98 -8.65 -8.03
CA ARG A 188 2.92 -7.69 -7.67
C ARG A 188 1.53 -8.27 -7.94
N ASN A 189 1.35 -8.96 -9.05
CA ASN A 189 0.09 -9.62 -9.37
C ASN A 189 -0.24 -10.76 -8.38
N ILE A 190 0.74 -11.60 -8.03
CA ILE A 190 0.56 -12.65 -7.02
C ILE A 190 0.09 -12.04 -5.70
N PHE A 191 0.77 -10.96 -5.24
CA PHE A 191 0.34 -10.26 -4.03
C PHE A 191 -1.05 -9.64 -4.16
N GLY A 192 -1.39 -9.03 -5.29
CA GLY A 192 -2.72 -8.47 -5.53
C GLY A 192 -3.83 -9.51 -5.36
N VAL A 193 -3.64 -10.73 -5.92
CA VAL A 193 -4.57 -11.85 -5.70
C VAL A 193 -4.65 -12.24 -4.23
N LEU A 194 -3.50 -12.37 -3.57
CA LEU A 194 -3.43 -12.78 -2.16
C LEU A 194 -4.07 -11.74 -1.22
N PHE A 195 -3.88 -10.45 -1.46
CA PHE A 195 -4.57 -9.39 -0.73
C PHE A 195 -6.10 -9.51 -0.90
N GLY A 196 -6.57 -9.77 -2.12
CA GLY A 196 -7.98 -10.04 -2.39
C GLY A 196 -8.51 -11.28 -1.65
N LEU A 197 -7.83 -12.43 -1.76
CA LEU A 197 -8.20 -13.67 -1.08
C LEU A 197 -8.27 -13.53 0.45
N ASN A 198 -7.39 -12.73 1.03
CA ASN A 198 -7.33 -12.49 2.47
C ASN A 198 -8.12 -11.26 2.94
N LYS A 199 -8.81 -10.56 2.03
CA LYS A 199 -9.60 -9.36 2.32
C LYS A 199 -8.79 -8.32 3.11
N MET A 200 -7.60 -8.03 2.62
CA MET A 200 -6.67 -7.06 3.21
C MET A 200 -6.48 -5.88 2.27
N TYR A 201 -6.54 -4.65 2.79
CA TYR A 201 -6.14 -3.48 2.00
C TYR A 201 -4.63 -3.45 1.78
N VAL A 202 -4.22 -3.06 0.58
CA VAL A 202 -2.81 -2.86 0.26
C VAL A 202 -2.32 -1.62 0.98
N HIS A 203 -1.26 -1.72 1.76
CA HIS A 203 -0.75 -0.61 2.56
C HIS A 203 0.57 -0.01 2.03
N HIS A 204 1.04 -0.48 0.89
CA HIS A 204 2.14 0.14 0.15
C HIS A 204 2.11 -0.36 -1.30
N PRO A 205 2.17 0.52 -2.33
CA PRO A 205 1.99 0.12 -3.72
C PRO A 205 3.11 -0.79 -4.23
N ALA A 206 4.30 -0.74 -3.63
CA ALA A 206 5.40 -1.66 -3.91
C ALA A 206 5.52 -2.81 -2.90
N PHE A 207 4.46 -3.09 -2.12
CA PHE A 207 4.39 -4.18 -1.14
C PHE A 207 5.56 -4.19 -0.13
N LYS A 208 5.90 -3.03 0.42
CA LYS A 208 6.82 -2.92 1.56
C LYS A 208 6.34 -3.83 2.71
N TRP A 209 7.23 -4.28 3.58
CA TRP A 209 6.91 -5.13 4.72
C TRP A 209 6.35 -6.52 4.33
N MET A 210 6.93 -7.15 3.30
CA MET A 210 6.51 -8.48 2.83
C MET A 210 6.39 -9.54 3.95
N PRO A 211 7.38 -9.71 4.87
CA PRO A 211 7.27 -10.71 5.94
C PRO A 211 6.00 -10.52 6.78
N TYR A 212 5.75 -9.30 7.21
CA TYR A 212 4.58 -8.94 8.00
C TYR A 212 3.26 -9.19 7.25
N ASN A 213 3.21 -8.85 5.95
CA ASN A 213 2.02 -9.09 5.13
C ASN A 213 1.73 -10.57 5.01
N VAL A 214 2.77 -11.35 4.67
CA VAL A 214 2.66 -12.80 4.46
C VAL A 214 2.28 -13.52 5.77
N GLU A 215 2.80 -13.09 6.90
CA GLU A 215 2.45 -13.66 8.20
C GLU A 215 0.96 -13.52 8.51
N ARG A 216 0.35 -12.40 8.18
CA ARG A 216 -1.08 -12.10 8.41
C ARG A 216 -2.02 -12.80 7.42
N MET A 217 -1.52 -13.25 6.27
CA MET A 217 -2.32 -13.97 5.28
C MET A 217 -2.61 -15.39 5.75
N ILE A 218 -3.88 -15.78 5.75
CA ILE A 218 -4.34 -17.14 6.07
C ILE A 218 -4.31 -18.00 4.80
N ILE A 219 -4.79 -17.45 3.69
CA ILE A 219 -4.87 -18.11 2.39
C ILE A 219 -3.61 -17.74 1.58
N LYS A 220 -2.66 -18.64 1.53
CA LYS A 220 -1.38 -18.42 0.83
C LYS A 220 -0.68 -19.72 0.50
N PRO A 221 0.22 -19.76 -0.51
CA PRO A 221 1.16 -20.84 -0.72
C PRO A 221 2.07 -21.06 0.49
N GLU A 222 2.52 -22.30 0.68
CA GLU A 222 3.54 -22.61 1.71
C GLU A 222 4.86 -21.88 1.43
N ASN A 223 5.52 -21.43 2.48
CA ASN A 223 6.83 -20.75 2.43
C ASN A 223 6.85 -19.54 1.47
N LEU A 224 5.69 -18.87 1.29
CA LEU A 224 5.50 -17.80 0.30
C LEU A 224 6.60 -16.74 0.36
N TYR A 225 6.92 -16.21 1.56
CA TYR A 225 7.91 -15.15 1.70
C TYR A 225 9.29 -15.55 1.18
N GLU A 226 9.78 -16.72 1.59
CA GLU A 226 11.08 -17.23 1.18
C GLU A 226 11.13 -17.50 -0.33
N ARG A 227 10.08 -18.08 -0.88
CA ARG A 227 9.95 -18.37 -2.30
C ARG A 227 9.95 -17.10 -3.15
N MET A 228 9.18 -16.07 -2.74
CA MET A 228 9.14 -14.77 -3.40
C MET A 228 10.48 -14.04 -3.30
N ALA A 229 11.13 -14.06 -2.14
CA ALA A 229 12.47 -13.48 -1.96
C ALA A 229 13.51 -14.19 -2.83
N ASN A 230 13.53 -15.54 -2.84
CA ASN A 230 14.43 -16.32 -3.67
C ASN A 230 14.20 -16.11 -5.17
N ALA A 231 12.97 -15.83 -5.61
CA ALA A 231 12.68 -15.47 -6.99
C ALA A 231 13.28 -14.10 -7.40
N LEU A 232 13.63 -13.23 -6.46
CA LEU A 232 14.32 -11.95 -6.74
C LEU A 232 15.84 -12.08 -6.70
N ILE A 233 16.38 -12.83 -5.74
CA ILE A 233 17.84 -12.91 -5.48
C ILE A 233 18.50 -14.18 -6.05
N GLY A 234 17.70 -15.12 -6.54
CA GLY A 234 18.17 -16.37 -7.13
C GLY A 234 18.64 -16.22 -8.56
N LYS A 235 19.00 -17.37 -9.17
CA LYS A 235 19.31 -17.39 -10.60
C LYS A 235 18.04 -17.16 -11.41
N PRO A 236 18.11 -16.39 -12.52
CA PRO A 236 16.91 -16.05 -13.31
C PRO A 236 16.08 -17.24 -13.79
N GLU A 237 16.75 -18.37 -14.12
CA GLU A 237 16.07 -19.61 -14.52
C GLU A 237 15.20 -20.16 -13.38
N TYR A 238 15.73 -20.16 -12.17
CA TYR A 238 15.00 -20.56 -10.96
C TYR A 238 13.85 -19.59 -10.68
N SER A 239 14.11 -18.29 -10.80
CA SER A 239 13.09 -17.26 -10.57
C SER A 239 11.85 -17.46 -11.44
N VAL A 240 12.05 -17.73 -12.72
CA VAL A 240 10.95 -17.98 -13.67
C VAL A 240 10.17 -19.25 -13.30
N GLN A 241 10.89 -20.35 -13.04
CA GLN A 241 10.27 -21.64 -12.66
C GLN A 241 9.48 -21.53 -11.36
N GLU A 242 10.06 -20.88 -10.36
CA GLU A 242 9.39 -20.69 -9.05
C GLU A 242 8.11 -19.88 -9.16
N LEU A 243 8.14 -18.81 -9.96
CA LEU A 243 6.93 -18.01 -10.20
C LEU A 243 5.86 -18.78 -10.99
N GLU A 244 6.24 -19.64 -11.92
CA GLU A 244 5.29 -20.53 -12.63
C GLU A 244 4.58 -21.47 -11.64
N VAL A 245 5.31 -22.03 -10.68
CA VAL A 245 4.74 -22.90 -9.64
C VAL A 245 3.83 -22.09 -8.72
N LEU A 246 4.27 -20.91 -8.26
CA LEU A 246 3.47 -20.03 -7.41
C LEU A 246 2.19 -19.59 -8.08
N ILE A 247 2.23 -19.26 -9.37
CA ILE A 247 1.03 -18.87 -10.13
C ILE A 247 0.05 -20.04 -10.24
N GLU A 248 0.53 -21.27 -10.46
CA GLU A 248 -0.35 -22.46 -10.51
C GLU A 248 -1.01 -22.71 -9.15
N GLU A 249 -0.24 -22.66 -8.04
CA GLU A 249 -0.80 -22.77 -6.69
C GLU A 249 -1.82 -21.66 -6.40
N LEU A 250 -1.54 -20.43 -6.86
CA LEU A 250 -2.43 -19.30 -6.71
C LEU A 250 -3.76 -19.49 -7.45
N LEU A 251 -3.71 -20.05 -8.67
CA LEU A 251 -4.92 -20.43 -9.42
C LEU A 251 -5.75 -21.46 -8.66
N GLN A 252 -5.11 -22.47 -8.06
CA GLN A 252 -5.80 -23.48 -7.25
C GLN A 252 -6.45 -22.87 -6.00
N LEU A 253 -5.74 -21.95 -5.32
CA LEU A 253 -6.29 -21.22 -4.17
C LEU A 253 -7.49 -20.37 -4.59
N ALA A 254 -7.40 -19.65 -5.71
CA ALA A 254 -8.50 -18.83 -6.22
C ALA A 254 -9.71 -19.69 -6.63
N GLU A 255 -9.51 -20.85 -7.28
CA GLU A 255 -10.60 -21.79 -7.61
C GLU A 255 -11.27 -22.33 -6.36
N HIS A 256 -10.52 -22.61 -5.29
CA HIS A 256 -11.05 -23.15 -4.06
C HIS A 256 -11.79 -22.10 -3.22
N HIS A 257 -11.24 -20.90 -3.10
CA HIS A 257 -11.75 -19.88 -2.17
C HIS A 257 -12.67 -18.83 -2.83
N ALA A 258 -12.66 -18.73 -4.16
CA ALA A 258 -13.51 -17.83 -4.93
C ALA A 258 -14.08 -18.53 -6.20
N PRO A 259 -14.77 -19.68 -6.05
CA PRO A 259 -15.21 -20.50 -7.18
C PRO A 259 -16.17 -19.78 -8.13
N GLU A 260 -16.87 -18.77 -7.64
CA GLU A 260 -17.78 -17.95 -8.43
C GLU A 260 -17.08 -17.09 -9.49
N LEU A 261 -15.76 -16.91 -9.42
CA LEU A 261 -15.01 -16.13 -10.42
C LEU A 261 -14.78 -16.89 -11.72
N HIS A 262 -15.00 -18.22 -11.74
CA HIS A 262 -14.87 -19.07 -12.94
C HIS A 262 -13.57 -18.83 -13.72
N ILE A 263 -12.41 -18.84 -13.05
CA ILE A 263 -11.10 -18.44 -13.58
C ILE A 263 -10.51 -19.38 -14.65
N ALA A 264 -11.31 -20.28 -15.21
CA ALA A 264 -10.86 -21.22 -16.24
C ALA A 264 -10.29 -20.55 -17.50
N GLU A 265 -10.77 -19.34 -17.86
CA GLU A 265 -10.21 -18.57 -18.98
C GLU A 265 -8.82 -18.02 -18.66
N GLN A 266 -8.65 -17.45 -17.45
CA GLN A 266 -7.36 -16.97 -16.96
C GLN A 266 -6.35 -18.11 -16.93
N ARG A 267 -6.74 -19.28 -16.41
CA ARG A 267 -5.91 -20.49 -16.40
C ARG A 267 -5.46 -20.88 -17.80
N LYS A 268 -6.38 -20.97 -18.76
CA LYS A 268 -6.06 -21.27 -20.16
C LYS A 268 -5.05 -20.28 -20.72
N ARG A 269 -5.31 -18.98 -20.55
CA ARG A 269 -4.44 -17.92 -21.05
C ARG A 269 -3.01 -18.01 -20.48
N ILE A 270 -2.88 -18.26 -19.20
CA ILE A 270 -1.58 -18.41 -18.52
C ILE A 270 -0.83 -19.65 -19.06
N GLN A 271 -1.54 -20.75 -19.33
CA GLN A 271 -0.97 -22.01 -19.80
C GLN A 271 -0.64 -22.01 -21.31
N TYR A 272 -1.41 -21.31 -22.15
CA TYR A 272 -1.21 -21.26 -23.60
C TYR A 272 -0.07 -20.35 -24.07
N ALA A 273 0.57 -19.66 -23.15
CA ALA A 273 1.72 -18.82 -23.45
C ALA A 273 3.03 -19.62 -23.40
N LYS A 274 3.13 -20.61 -24.31
CA LYS A 274 4.37 -21.35 -24.58
C LYS A 274 4.95 -20.96 -25.91
#